data_6f1ca708a67b7a6c53c9f69e0f4e9406
#
_entry.id   6f1ca708a67b7a6c53c9f69e0f4e9406
#
_cell.length_a   1.000
_cell.length_b   1.000
_cell.length_c   1.000
_cell.angle_alpha   90.00
_cell.angle_beta   90.00
_cell.angle_gamma   90.00
#
_symmetry.space_group_name_H-M   'P 1'
#
loop_
_entity.id
_entity.type
_entity.pdbx_description
1 polymer ?
#
loop_
_entity_poly.entity_id
_entity_poly.type
_entity_poly.pdbx_seq_one_letter_code
_entity_poly.pdbx_strand_id
1 'polypeptide(L)'
;LALKKIAKLERYFPEDTEVLITMAVEKNRHIVEVTIPYQGGIIRGEESTGDMYASIDNVIAKLEKQIHRHKTRLEKSLRYDDASPEYDDYDDEDEGPHIVRVKRFSMKPMSVEEAMLQLELLGHSFFVFTNAETDRINVIYARKDGNFGLIEPDR
;
A
#
# COMPACT_ATOMS: atom_id res chain seq x y z
N LEU A 1 10.76 21.64 11.45
CA LEU A 1 9.79 22.13 10.44
C LEU A 1 8.92 20.99 9.92
N ALA A 2 9.51 19.84 9.56
CA ALA A 2 8.77 18.63 9.11
C ALA A 2 7.70 18.20 10.13
N LEU A 3 8.06 18.11 11.40
CA LEU A 3 7.14 17.75 12.48
C LEU A 3 5.93 18.68 12.58
N LYS A 4 6.12 20.00 12.39
CA LYS A 4 5.01 20.97 12.41
C LYS A 4 4.07 20.81 11.22
N LYS A 5 4.58 20.40 10.07
CA LYS A 5 3.76 20.18 8.88
C LYS A 5 2.99 18.85 8.95
N ILE A 6 3.62 17.82 9.51
CA ILE A 6 2.99 16.51 9.74
C ILE A 6 1.94 16.60 10.85
N ALA A 7 2.10 17.48 11.82
CA ALA A 7 1.09 17.75 12.85
C ALA A 7 -0.30 18.13 12.29
N LYS A 8 -0.38 18.62 11.05
CA LYS A 8 -1.66 18.83 10.36
C LYS A 8 -2.47 17.55 10.15
N LEU A 9 -1.79 16.41 10.12
CA LEU A 9 -2.42 15.09 9.97
C LEU A 9 -2.90 14.50 11.29
N GLU A 10 -2.48 15.06 12.45
CA GLU A 10 -2.82 14.54 13.79
C GLU A 10 -4.33 14.44 14.01
N ARG A 11 -5.12 15.34 13.43
CA ARG A 11 -6.59 15.33 13.52
C ARG A 11 -7.25 14.06 12.95
N TYR A 12 -6.55 13.28 12.15
CA TYR A 12 -7.07 12.05 11.53
C TYR A 12 -6.71 10.79 12.30
N PHE A 13 -5.84 10.89 13.31
CA PHE A 13 -5.26 9.75 14.02
C PHE A 13 -5.42 9.88 15.53
N PRO A 14 -5.46 8.75 16.28
CA PRO A 14 -5.34 8.77 17.74
C PRO A 14 -4.03 9.42 18.20
N GLU A 15 -4.05 10.00 19.42
CA GLU A 15 -2.91 10.76 19.97
C GLU A 15 -1.62 9.93 20.13
N ASP A 16 -1.76 8.62 20.28
CA ASP A 16 -0.65 7.65 20.46
C ASP A 16 -0.18 6.99 19.15
N THR A 17 -0.57 7.54 18.00
CA THR A 17 -0.18 6.99 16.70
C THR A 17 1.30 7.24 16.42
N GLU A 18 2.07 6.17 16.23
CA GLU A 18 3.46 6.25 15.79
C GLU A 18 3.55 6.57 14.30
N VAL A 19 4.24 7.64 13.97
CA VAL A 19 4.53 8.03 12.58
C VAL A 19 6.00 7.80 12.30
N LEU A 20 6.29 6.95 11.32
CA LEU A 20 7.65 6.73 10.83
C LEU A 20 7.94 7.68 9.67
N ILE A 21 8.96 8.51 9.83
CA ILE A 21 9.42 9.46 8.81
C ILE A 21 10.85 9.14 8.45
N THR A 22 11.10 8.86 7.19
CA THR A 22 12.45 8.66 6.66
C THR A 22 12.76 9.78 5.67
N MET A 23 13.89 10.45 5.86
CA MET A 23 14.39 11.49 4.97
C MET A 23 15.77 11.10 4.47
N ALA A 24 15.96 11.16 3.15
CA ALA A 24 17.22 10.85 2.50
C ALA A 24 17.56 11.90 1.43
N VAL A 25 18.84 12.08 1.19
CA VAL A 25 19.34 12.89 0.09
C VAL A 25 20.24 12.02 -0.77
N GLU A 26 19.86 11.86 -2.02
CA GLU A 26 20.60 11.10 -3.03
C GLU A 26 20.94 12.03 -4.20
N LYS A 27 22.18 12.43 -4.30
CA LYS A 27 22.64 13.42 -5.31
C LYS A 27 21.80 14.72 -5.16
N ASN A 28 20.99 15.04 -6.17
CA ASN A 28 20.12 16.21 -6.18
C ASN A 28 18.64 15.88 -5.84
N ARG A 29 18.39 14.70 -5.28
CA ARG A 29 17.05 14.25 -4.92
C ARG A 29 16.88 14.23 -3.41
N HIS A 30 15.88 14.92 -2.94
CA HIS A 30 15.46 14.94 -1.55
C HIS A 30 14.22 14.05 -1.40
N ILE A 31 14.42 12.91 -0.77
CA ILE A 31 13.40 11.86 -0.63
C ILE A 31 12.80 11.93 0.77
N VAL A 32 11.49 11.94 0.85
CA VAL A 32 10.74 11.85 2.11
C VAL A 32 9.75 10.69 2.02
N GLU A 33 9.84 9.77 2.95
CA GLU A 33 8.90 8.68 3.12
C GLU A 33 8.21 8.81 4.48
N VAL A 34 6.89 8.67 4.49
CA VAL A 34 6.07 8.70 5.71
C VAL A 34 5.20 7.46 5.75
N THR A 35 5.24 6.76 6.86
CA THR A 35 4.41 5.57 7.13
C THR A 35 3.59 5.79 8.39
N ILE A 36 2.28 5.61 8.32
CA ILE A 36 1.35 5.82 9.42
C ILE A 36 0.40 4.61 9.51
N PRO A 37 0.30 3.94 10.67
CA PRO A 37 -0.76 2.95 10.90
C PRO A 37 -2.13 3.61 10.84
N TYR A 38 -3.07 3.01 10.13
CA TYR A 38 -4.41 3.55 9.94
C TYR A 38 -5.46 2.45 9.78
N GLN A 39 -6.41 2.38 10.69
CA GLN A 39 -7.57 1.47 10.64
C GLN A 39 -7.24 0.01 10.29
N GLY A 40 -6.28 -0.58 11.00
CA GLY A 40 -5.85 -1.97 10.80
C GLY A 40 -4.95 -2.21 9.57
N GLY A 41 -4.56 -1.13 8.89
CA GLY A 41 -3.62 -1.14 7.78
C GLY A 41 -2.55 -0.07 7.94
N ILE A 42 -1.90 0.27 6.86
CA ILE A 42 -0.82 1.25 6.80
C ILE A 42 -1.09 2.23 5.66
N ILE A 43 -0.97 3.52 5.95
CA ILE A 43 -0.87 4.56 4.92
C ILE A 43 0.60 4.90 4.73
N ARG A 44 1.06 4.87 3.49
CA ARG A 44 2.44 5.19 3.12
C ARG A 44 2.47 6.16 1.96
N GLY A 45 3.30 7.17 2.07
CA GLY A 45 3.60 8.11 1.00
C GLY A 45 5.10 8.32 0.87
N GLU A 46 5.56 8.41 -0.37
CA GLU A 46 6.94 8.75 -0.71
C GLU A 46 6.94 9.82 -1.79
N GLU A 47 7.77 10.84 -1.61
CA GLU A 47 7.98 11.91 -2.58
C GLU A 47 9.47 12.24 -2.71
N SER A 48 9.88 12.57 -3.92
CA SER A 48 11.25 12.93 -4.25
C SER A 48 11.26 14.16 -5.16
N THR A 49 11.88 15.24 -4.67
CA THR A 49 12.04 16.50 -5.42
C THR A 49 13.46 17.03 -5.29
N GLY A 50 13.75 18.15 -5.94
CA GLY A 50 15.02 18.86 -5.79
C GLY A 50 15.13 19.69 -4.51
N ASP A 51 14.08 19.74 -3.70
CA ASP A 51 14.02 20.49 -2.44
C ASP A 51 13.31 19.69 -1.35
N MET A 52 13.92 19.59 -0.18
CA MET A 52 13.38 18.82 0.95
C MET A 52 12.03 19.36 1.44
N TYR A 53 11.86 20.67 1.45
CA TYR A 53 10.60 21.29 1.88
C TYR A 53 9.45 20.99 0.92
N ALA A 54 9.72 21.01 -0.38
CA ALA A 54 8.76 20.62 -1.40
C ALA A 54 8.38 19.12 -1.29
N SER A 55 9.35 18.25 -1.02
CA SER A 55 9.10 16.82 -0.81
C SER A 55 8.21 16.57 0.41
N ILE A 56 8.42 17.31 1.51
CA ILE A 56 7.58 17.22 2.71
C ILE A 56 6.16 17.70 2.41
N ASP A 57 5.99 18.82 1.74
CA ASP A 57 4.67 19.36 1.39
C ASP A 57 3.90 18.40 0.47
N ASN A 58 4.57 17.86 -0.52
CA ASN A 58 3.98 16.93 -1.47
C ASN A 58 3.55 15.60 -0.81
N VAL A 59 4.38 15.03 0.07
CA VAL A 59 4.03 13.79 0.77
C VAL A 59 2.83 13.97 1.69
N ILE A 60 2.73 15.11 2.37
CA ILE A 60 1.59 15.43 3.24
C ILE A 60 0.32 15.56 2.42
N ALA A 61 0.34 16.30 1.30
CA ALA A 61 -0.80 16.43 0.41
C ALA A 61 -1.25 15.06 -0.15
N LYS A 62 -0.31 14.20 -0.49
CA LYS A 62 -0.57 12.83 -0.94
C LYS A 62 -1.23 11.98 0.13
N LEU A 63 -0.75 12.06 1.37
CA LEU A 63 -1.34 11.34 2.51
C LEU A 63 -2.75 11.85 2.85
N GLU A 64 -2.98 13.15 2.87
CA GLU A 64 -4.32 13.72 3.05
C GLU A 64 -5.30 13.20 2.00
N LYS A 65 -4.90 13.16 0.75
CA LYS A 65 -5.72 12.65 -0.35
C LYS A 65 -6.04 11.16 -0.18
N GLN A 66 -5.08 10.35 0.28
CA GLN A 66 -5.30 8.94 0.58
C GLN A 66 -6.28 8.75 1.73
N ILE A 67 -6.17 9.53 2.82
CA ILE A 67 -7.05 9.49 3.98
C ILE A 67 -8.49 9.83 3.58
N HIS A 68 -8.70 10.92 2.83
CA HIS A 68 -10.01 11.31 2.35
C HIS A 68 -10.65 10.26 1.45
N ARG A 69 -9.89 9.68 0.54
CA ARG A 69 -10.37 8.62 -0.35
C ARG A 69 -10.79 7.38 0.43
N HIS A 70 -10.00 6.97 1.42
CA HIS A 70 -10.32 5.83 2.28
C HIS A 70 -11.58 6.09 3.12
N LYS A 71 -11.70 7.27 3.72
CA LYS A 71 -12.87 7.68 4.49
C LYS A 71 -14.14 7.66 3.65
N THR A 72 -14.10 8.22 2.44
CA THR A 72 -15.23 8.23 1.51
C THR A 72 -15.66 6.82 1.12
N ARG A 73 -14.71 5.92 0.86
CA ARG A 73 -15.00 4.50 0.55
C ARG A 73 -15.64 3.77 1.72
N LEU A 74 -15.15 4.02 2.94
CA LEU A 74 -15.71 3.41 4.15
C LEU A 74 -17.15 3.89 4.40
N GLU A 75 -17.40 5.18 4.24
CA GLU A 75 -18.75 5.76 4.37
C GLU A 75 -19.72 5.20 3.30
N LYS A 76 -19.27 5.03 2.08
CA LYS A 76 -20.04 4.38 1.02
C LYS A 76 -20.34 2.92 1.36
N SER A 77 -19.35 2.16 1.82
CA SER A 77 -19.51 0.75 2.21
C SER A 77 -20.53 0.57 3.33
N LEU A 78 -20.52 1.43 4.34
CA LEU A 78 -21.50 1.39 5.45
C LEU A 78 -22.92 1.74 5.01
N ARG A 79 -23.09 2.56 3.96
CA ARG A 79 -24.40 2.87 3.39
C ARG A 79 -24.98 1.73 2.56
N TYR A 80 -24.14 0.88 1.99
CA TYR A 80 -24.56 -0.28 1.19
C TYR A 80 -25.10 -1.44 2.05
N ASP A 81 -24.67 -1.54 3.30
CA ASP A 81 -25.16 -2.58 4.22
C ASP A 81 -26.58 -2.34 4.73
N ASP A 82 -27.11 -1.13 4.58
CA ASP A 82 -28.43 -0.71 5.12
C ASP A 82 -29.48 -0.40 4.03
N ALA A 83 -29.18 -0.58 2.76
CA ALA A 83 -30.10 -0.28 1.66
C ALA A 83 -30.33 -1.47 0.74
N SER A 84 -31.59 -1.88 0.62
CA SER A 84 -32.09 -2.72 -0.48
C SER A 84 -31.67 -2.16 -1.85
N PRO A 85 -31.45 -3.02 -2.87
CA PRO A 85 -30.95 -2.58 -4.15
C PRO A 85 -32.03 -1.81 -4.91
N GLU A 86 -32.11 -0.53 -4.74
CA GLU A 86 -32.67 0.35 -5.75
C GLU A 86 -31.53 0.78 -6.67
N TYR A 87 -31.62 0.33 -7.92
CA TYR A 87 -30.78 0.76 -9.01
C TYR A 87 -31.00 2.26 -9.24
N ASP A 88 -30.20 3.11 -8.63
CA ASP A 88 -30.03 4.47 -9.08
C ASP A 88 -28.75 4.54 -9.91
N ASP A 89 -29.00 4.63 -11.20
CA ASP A 89 -28.05 4.87 -12.27
C ASP A 89 -27.54 6.33 -12.13
N TYR A 90 -26.58 6.52 -11.24
CA TYR A 90 -25.78 7.73 -11.21
C TYR A 90 -24.39 7.42 -11.70
N ASP A 91 -24.06 7.98 -12.86
CA ASP A 91 -22.72 8.17 -13.40
C ASP A 91 -21.83 8.81 -12.32
N ASP A 92 -21.33 7.99 -11.42
CA ASP A 92 -20.26 8.40 -10.52
C ASP A 92 -18.96 8.08 -11.25
N GLU A 93 -18.37 9.10 -11.87
CA GLU A 93 -17.00 9.11 -12.37
C GLU A 93 -16.02 8.96 -11.21
N ASP A 94 -16.17 7.88 -10.45
CA ASP A 94 -15.17 7.44 -9.46
C ASP A 94 -14.11 6.64 -10.23
N GLU A 95 -13.30 7.34 -11.02
CA GLU A 95 -12.15 6.78 -11.76
C GLU A 95 -11.03 6.27 -10.83
N GLY A 96 -11.39 5.86 -9.62
CA GLY A 96 -10.45 5.22 -8.71
C GLY A 96 -10.09 3.80 -9.16
N PRO A 97 -8.91 3.29 -8.75
CA PRO A 97 -8.54 1.91 -9.03
C PRO A 97 -9.57 0.93 -8.47
N HIS A 98 -10.03 -0.01 -9.28
CA HIS A 98 -10.97 -1.05 -8.88
C HIS A 98 -10.52 -2.42 -9.39
N ILE A 99 -11.08 -3.49 -8.81
CA ILE A 99 -10.73 -4.85 -9.21
C ILE A 99 -11.45 -5.18 -10.52
N VAL A 100 -10.69 -5.26 -11.60
CA VAL A 100 -11.19 -5.59 -12.95
C VAL A 100 -11.09 -7.08 -13.27
N ARG A 101 -10.32 -7.85 -12.50
CA ARG A 101 -10.10 -9.27 -12.73
C ARG A 101 -9.81 -10.02 -11.44
N VAL A 102 -10.45 -11.17 -11.27
CA VAL A 102 -10.18 -12.12 -10.19
C VAL A 102 -9.63 -13.41 -10.82
N LYS A 103 -8.48 -13.87 -10.35
CA LYS A 103 -7.91 -15.16 -10.73
C LYS A 103 -7.94 -16.10 -9.53
N ARG A 104 -8.35 -17.35 -9.76
CA ARG A 104 -8.30 -18.43 -8.77
C ARG A 104 -7.37 -19.52 -9.29
N PHE A 105 -6.51 -20.00 -8.42
CA PHE A 105 -5.56 -21.07 -8.75
C PHE A 105 -5.33 -21.98 -7.54
N SER A 106 -4.96 -23.22 -7.80
CA SER A 106 -4.57 -24.15 -6.75
C SER A 106 -3.13 -23.90 -6.35
N MET A 107 -2.88 -23.75 -5.07
CA MET A 107 -1.53 -23.64 -4.54
C MET A 107 -1.03 -25.02 -4.11
N LYS A 108 0.12 -25.42 -4.63
CA LYS A 108 0.87 -26.58 -4.14
C LYS A 108 2.00 -26.10 -3.24
N PRO A 109 2.28 -26.79 -2.14
CA PRO A 109 3.47 -26.50 -1.35
C PRO A 109 4.73 -26.63 -2.20
N MET A 110 5.61 -25.63 -2.12
CA MET A 110 6.89 -25.61 -2.81
C MET A 110 7.95 -24.89 -2.00
N SER A 111 9.22 -25.10 -2.32
CA SER A 111 10.31 -24.37 -1.71
C SER A 111 10.39 -22.94 -2.25
N VAL A 112 11.11 -22.07 -1.53
CA VAL A 112 11.38 -20.69 -1.97
C VAL A 112 12.11 -20.67 -3.31
N GLU A 113 13.07 -21.60 -3.53
CA GLU A 113 13.83 -21.74 -4.76
C GLU A 113 12.93 -22.12 -5.95
N GLU A 114 11.99 -23.03 -5.74
CA GLU A 114 10.98 -23.37 -6.76
C GLU A 114 10.09 -22.18 -7.08
N ALA A 115 9.66 -21.43 -6.06
CA ALA A 115 8.84 -20.24 -6.23
C ALA A 115 9.58 -19.16 -7.04
N MET A 116 10.88 -18.98 -6.83
CA MET A 116 11.73 -18.09 -7.65
C MET A 116 11.72 -18.51 -9.11
N LEU A 117 11.93 -19.78 -9.38
CA LEU A 117 11.91 -20.33 -10.75
C LEU A 117 10.53 -20.15 -11.41
N GLN A 118 9.46 -20.39 -10.67
CA GLN A 118 8.10 -20.18 -11.18
C GLN A 118 7.85 -18.71 -11.52
N LEU A 119 8.31 -17.80 -10.70
CA LEU A 119 8.18 -16.36 -10.95
C LEU A 119 8.90 -15.95 -12.24
N GLU A 120 10.11 -16.44 -12.45
CA GLU A 120 10.88 -16.17 -13.66
C GLU A 120 10.21 -16.76 -14.91
N LEU A 121 9.76 -18.02 -14.83
CA LEU A 121 9.09 -18.70 -15.94
C LEU A 121 7.78 -18.05 -16.36
N LEU A 122 7.00 -17.55 -15.38
CA LEU A 122 5.75 -16.86 -15.63
C LEU A 122 5.93 -15.43 -16.14
N GLY A 123 7.11 -14.84 -15.92
CA GLY A 123 7.37 -13.44 -16.27
C GLY A 123 6.53 -12.44 -15.46
N HIS A 124 6.08 -12.82 -14.27
CA HIS A 124 5.33 -11.94 -13.38
C HIS A 124 6.24 -11.15 -12.46
N SER A 125 5.70 -10.10 -11.86
CA SER A 125 6.43 -9.29 -10.87
C SER A 125 6.35 -9.86 -9.45
N PHE A 126 5.40 -10.75 -9.18
CA PHE A 126 5.24 -11.45 -7.90
C PHE A 126 4.59 -12.82 -8.11
N PHE A 127 4.74 -13.68 -7.11
CA PHE A 127 4.16 -15.02 -7.09
C PHE A 127 3.76 -15.41 -5.65
N VAL A 128 2.54 -15.90 -5.49
CA VAL A 128 1.99 -16.36 -4.21
C VAL A 128 2.09 -17.88 -4.17
N PHE A 129 2.62 -18.43 -3.08
CA PHE A 129 2.80 -19.88 -2.92
C PHE A 129 2.65 -20.31 -1.47
N THR A 130 2.41 -21.59 -1.24
CA THR A 130 2.52 -22.20 0.08
C THR A 130 3.95 -22.69 0.27
N ASN A 131 4.63 -22.16 1.29
CA ASN A 131 6.00 -22.58 1.61
C ASN A 131 5.97 -23.98 2.23
N ALA A 132 6.67 -24.94 1.61
CA ALA A 132 6.69 -26.34 2.05
C ALA A 132 7.33 -26.55 3.43
N GLU A 133 8.19 -25.64 3.89
CA GLU A 133 8.84 -25.72 5.20
C GLU A 133 7.94 -25.23 6.34
N THR A 134 7.14 -24.19 6.09
CA THR A 134 6.33 -23.54 7.13
C THR A 134 4.84 -23.83 7.02
N ASP A 135 4.41 -24.41 5.90
CA ASP A 135 3.01 -24.63 5.52
C ASP A 135 2.17 -23.34 5.52
N ARG A 136 2.83 -22.21 5.26
CA ARG A 136 2.21 -20.88 5.23
C ARG A 136 2.27 -20.28 3.84
N ILE A 137 1.33 -19.39 3.58
CA ILE A 137 1.32 -18.60 2.35
C ILE A 137 2.42 -17.56 2.42
N ASN A 138 3.30 -17.57 1.41
CA ASN A 138 4.36 -16.60 1.21
C ASN A 138 4.17 -15.90 -0.13
N VAL A 139 4.77 -14.73 -0.27
CA VAL A 139 4.83 -13.98 -1.54
C VAL A 139 6.27 -13.71 -1.89
N ILE A 140 6.68 -14.10 -3.09
CA ILE A 140 7.96 -13.73 -3.65
C ILE A 140 7.74 -12.67 -4.73
N TYR A 141 8.61 -11.67 -4.78
CA TYR A 141 8.51 -10.58 -5.75
C TYR A 141 9.86 -10.19 -6.32
N ALA A 142 9.85 -9.73 -7.55
CA ALA A 142 11.03 -9.23 -8.23
C ALA A 142 11.35 -7.79 -7.80
N ARG A 143 12.60 -7.55 -7.41
CA ARG A 143 13.12 -6.22 -7.08
C ARG A 143 13.68 -5.53 -8.31
N LYS A 144 13.77 -4.22 -8.24
CA LYS A 144 14.37 -3.41 -9.32
C LYS A 144 15.89 -3.63 -9.50
N ASP A 145 16.55 -4.14 -8.46
CA ASP A 145 17.99 -4.45 -8.48
C ASP A 145 18.33 -5.82 -9.09
N GLY A 146 17.35 -6.54 -9.61
CA GLY A 146 17.50 -7.87 -10.19
C GLY A 146 17.45 -9.01 -9.18
N ASN A 147 17.32 -8.74 -7.90
CA ASN A 147 17.14 -9.71 -6.84
C ASN A 147 15.65 -9.92 -6.52
N PHE A 148 15.36 -10.87 -5.62
CA PHE A 148 14.02 -11.16 -5.16
C PHE A 148 13.81 -10.74 -3.70
N GLY A 149 12.58 -10.42 -3.35
CA GLY A 149 12.14 -10.24 -1.98
C GLY A 149 11.15 -11.32 -1.58
N LEU A 150 11.16 -11.71 -0.32
CA LEU A 150 10.23 -12.68 0.25
C LEU A 150 9.40 -12.00 1.34
N ILE A 151 8.08 -12.16 1.25
CA ILE A 151 7.13 -11.71 2.27
C ILE A 151 6.59 -12.94 2.96
N GLU A 152 6.82 -13.02 4.25
CA GLU A 152 6.32 -14.08 5.13
C GLU A 152 5.32 -13.50 6.12
N PRO A 153 4.18 -14.16 6.38
CA PRO A 153 3.27 -13.71 7.42
C PRO A 153 3.92 -13.89 8.80
N ASP A 154 3.86 -12.85 9.61
CA ASP A 154 4.16 -12.96 11.02
C ASP A 154 3.00 -13.68 11.75
N ARG A 155 3.25 -14.20 12.95
CA ARG A 155 2.28 -15.03 13.69
C ARG A 155 1.02 -14.29 14.08
#